data_989d1a457664047b2807f22e9d960605
#
_entry.id   989d1a457664047b2807f22e9d960605
#
_cell.length_a   1.000
_cell.length_b   1.000
_cell.length_c   1.000
_cell.angle_alpha   90.00
_cell.angle_beta   90.00
_cell.angle_gamma   90.00
#
_symmetry.space_group_name_H-M   'P 1'
#
loop_
_entity.id
_entity.type
_entity.pdbx_description
1 polymer ?
#
loop_
_entity_poly.entity_id
_entity_poly.type
_entity_poly.pdbx_seq_one_letter_code
_entity_poly.pdbx_strand_id
1 'polypeptide(L)'
;MATKNRNRSRRQSGRERGPRYVAPVLDPNWQNPYLPSAQERQSNERAAVRYAIRKRTPQSIAVGVVVAGLLAGIVLTPFLAIAAVAVAGLYAFDLRKVEQRIEQRAGSLGSVFLAEFKAGGTTKDRLRLVTVLERLTATFGVDNVSAFIVDDPSYNACLVPSGENHSLFITSAAMKDFELIEVEGVVAHLLARVRMGLSVRQGLSAVEDLDAKSRASLAGTGMAYRADEVAAAAIRYPLGIAGALDRCARHRNVKGSFVSTPLFERARWVFFDVHADRFEADFSDNDDVSLRALALKEW
;
A
#
# COMPACT_ATOMS: atom_id res chain seq x y z
N MET A 1 12.59 88.79 -34.38
CA MET A 1 11.75 87.73 -33.77
C MET A 1 12.45 86.40 -33.96
N ALA A 2 13.04 85.85 -32.88
CA ALA A 2 13.86 84.67 -32.92
C ALA A 2 13.12 83.50 -32.23
N THR A 3 12.80 82.48 -32.98
CA THR A 3 12.12 81.27 -32.52
C THR A 3 13.14 80.23 -32.03
N LYS A 4 13.10 79.98 -30.76
CA LYS A 4 14.02 79.12 -30.03
C LYS A 4 13.57 77.63 -30.12
N ASN A 5 14.26 76.83 -30.95
CA ASN A 5 14.01 75.43 -31.13
C ASN A 5 14.59 74.64 -29.92
N ARG A 6 13.73 74.03 -29.08
CA ARG A 6 14.11 73.20 -27.94
C ARG A 6 14.14 71.72 -28.38
N ASN A 7 15.31 71.25 -28.74
CA ASN A 7 15.57 69.79 -28.90
C ASN A 7 15.55 69.10 -27.56
N ARG A 8 14.43 68.38 -27.24
CA ARG A 8 14.37 67.45 -26.11
C ARG A 8 14.93 66.12 -26.54
N SER A 9 16.21 65.88 -26.20
CA SER A 9 16.80 64.55 -26.28
C SER A 9 16.10 63.60 -25.29
N ARG A 10 15.28 62.70 -25.82
CA ARG A 10 14.75 61.56 -25.03
C ARG A 10 15.93 60.63 -24.71
N ARG A 11 16.43 60.74 -23.49
CA ARG A 11 17.25 59.65 -22.90
C ARG A 11 16.36 58.43 -22.77
N GLN A 12 16.50 57.48 -23.68
CA GLN A 12 16.02 56.10 -23.48
C GLN A 12 16.91 55.48 -22.42
N SER A 13 16.40 55.40 -21.18
CA SER A 13 16.99 54.59 -20.12
C SER A 13 16.86 53.12 -20.56
N GLY A 14 17.94 52.60 -21.06
CA GLY A 14 18.08 51.14 -21.28
C GLY A 14 17.91 50.48 -19.94
N ARG A 15 16.71 50.01 -19.61
CA ARG A 15 16.55 49.01 -18.58
C ARG A 15 17.31 47.79 -19.03
N GLU A 16 18.48 47.54 -18.49
CA GLU A 16 19.15 46.25 -18.55
C GLU A 16 18.14 45.20 -18.10
N ARG A 17 17.64 44.41 -19.05
CA ARG A 17 16.83 43.23 -18.74
C ARG A 17 17.78 42.28 -18.03
N GLY A 18 17.58 42.08 -16.74
CA GLY A 18 18.28 41.07 -15.99
C GLY A 18 18.23 39.70 -16.70
N PRO A 19 19.12 38.79 -16.36
CA PRO A 19 19.21 37.50 -17.07
C PRO A 19 17.82 36.86 -17.10
N ARG A 20 17.36 36.54 -18.33
CA ARG A 20 16.10 35.80 -18.50
C ARG A 20 16.26 34.47 -17.79
N TYR A 21 15.36 34.17 -16.82
CA TYR A 21 15.25 32.87 -16.26
C TYR A 21 14.99 31.89 -17.41
N VAL A 22 15.97 31.04 -17.68
CA VAL A 22 15.82 29.90 -18.56
C VAL A 22 15.43 28.73 -17.67
N ALA A 23 14.18 28.26 -17.81
CA ALA A 23 13.76 27.07 -17.08
C ALA A 23 14.73 25.92 -17.41
N PRO A 24 15.22 25.19 -16.39
CA PRO A 24 16.07 24.04 -16.66
C PRO A 24 15.35 23.07 -17.57
N VAL A 25 16.04 22.58 -18.60
CA VAL A 25 15.52 21.51 -19.46
C VAL A 25 15.38 20.29 -18.56
N LEU A 26 14.14 19.89 -18.27
CA LEU A 26 13.87 18.68 -17.51
C LEU A 26 14.39 17.49 -18.33
N ASP A 27 15.24 16.66 -17.72
CA ASP A 27 15.62 15.39 -18.30
C ASP A 27 14.35 14.57 -18.53
N PRO A 28 13.98 14.22 -19.76
CA PRO A 28 12.78 13.43 -20.04
C PRO A 28 12.84 12.03 -19.39
N ASN A 29 14.02 11.57 -19.00
CA ASN A 29 14.23 10.30 -18.31
C ASN A 29 14.31 10.44 -16.79
N TRP A 30 14.19 11.68 -16.25
CA TRP A 30 14.24 11.89 -14.82
C TRP A 30 13.06 11.22 -14.13
N GLN A 31 13.35 10.32 -13.22
CA GLN A 31 12.37 9.66 -12.37
C GLN A 31 12.55 10.14 -10.93
N ASN A 32 11.45 10.47 -10.27
CA ASN A 32 11.51 10.84 -8.86
C ASN A 32 12.01 9.63 -8.04
N PRO A 33 13.18 9.71 -7.37
CA PRO A 33 13.77 8.58 -6.66
C PRO A 33 12.92 8.11 -5.47
N TYR A 34 12.03 8.95 -4.96
CA TYR A 34 11.14 8.62 -3.86
C TYR A 34 9.89 7.84 -4.30
N LEU A 35 9.53 7.87 -5.58
CA LEU A 35 8.45 7.04 -6.09
C LEU A 35 8.90 5.59 -6.27
N PRO A 36 8.01 4.60 -6.09
CA PRO A 36 8.38 3.20 -6.24
C PRO A 36 8.79 2.90 -7.68
N SER A 37 9.94 2.27 -7.84
CA SER A 37 10.38 1.77 -9.14
C SER A 37 9.51 0.59 -9.59
N ALA A 38 9.45 0.34 -10.91
CA ALA A 38 8.78 -0.84 -11.45
C ALA A 38 9.35 -2.15 -10.88
N GLN A 39 10.66 -2.18 -10.63
CA GLN A 39 11.34 -3.33 -10.04
C GLN A 39 10.94 -3.56 -8.58
N GLU A 40 10.84 -2.49 -7.78
CA GLU A 40 10.38 -2.54 -6.38
C GLU A 40 8.96 -3.09 -6.32
N ARG A 41 8.04 -2.53 -7.10
CA ARG A 41 6.66 -2.99 -7.22
C ARG A 41 6.59 -4.47 -7.60
N GLN A 42 7.26 -4.87 -8.67
CA GLN A 42 7.27 -6.26 -9.12
C GLN A 42 7.86 -7.22 -8.08
N SER A 43 8.89 -6.78 -7.35
CA SER A 43 9.48 -7.57 -6.26
C SER A 43 8.46 -7.84 -5.15
N ASN A 44 7.65 -6.84 -4.78
CA ASN A 44 6.60 -6.97 -3.77
C ASN A 44 5.46 -7.88 -4.24
N GLU A 45 4.98 -7.71 -5.46
CA GLU A 45 3.94 -8.56 -6.06
C GLU A 45 4.40 -10.02 -6.14
N ARG A 46 5.64 -10.26 -6.59
CA ARG A 46 6.22 -11.61 -6.64
C ARG A 46 6.47 -12.25 -5.28
N ALA A 47 6.54 -11.47 -4.20
CA ALA A 47 6.73 -12.04 -2.86
C ALA A 47 5.54 -12.93 -2.44
N ALA A 48 4.31 -12.52 -2.74
CA ALA A 48 3.11 -13.33 -2.50
C ALA A 48 3.12 -14.62 -3.34
N VAL A 49 3.49 -14.51 -4.61
CA VAL A 49 3.59 -15.68 -5.52
C VAL A 49 4.66 -16.65 -5.03
N ARG A 50 5.85 -16.14 -4.67
CA ARG A 50 6.93 -16.98 -4.12
C ARG A 50 6.51 -17.71 -2.84
N TYR A 51 5.79 -17.02 -1.95
CA TYR A 51 5.25 -17.65 -0.75
C TYR A 51 4.30 -18.82 -1.12
N ALA A 52 3.35 -18.61 -2.01
CA ALA A 52 2.39 -19.62 -2.41
C ALA A 52 3.04 -20.83 -3.11
N ILE A 53 4.03 -20.57 -3.96
CA ILE A 53 4.82 -21.65 -4.60
C ILE A 53 5.58 -22.44 -3.53
N ARG A 54 6.26 -21.76 -2.58
CA ARG A 54 7.00 -22.43 -1.49
C ARG A 54 6.06 -23.29 -0.63
N LYS A 55 4.87 -22.77 -0.30
CA LYS A 55 3.86 -23.55 0.46
C LYS A 55 3.44 -24.84 -0.28
N ARG A 56 3.52 -24.85 -1.61
CA ARG A 56 3.19 -26.00 -2.47
C ARG A 56 4.37 -26.92 -2.78
N THR A 57 5.57 -26.61 -2.33
CA THR A 57 6.76 -27.44 -2.57
C THR A 57 6.55 -28.92 -2.19
N PRO A 58 5.93 -29.28 -1.04
CA PRO A 58 5.66 -30.68 -0.72
C PRO A 58 4.74 -31.35 -1.72
N GLN A 59 3.71 -30.63 -2.22
CA GLN A 59 2.80 -31.14 -3.25
C GLN A 59 3.51 -31.32 -4.60
N SER A 60 4.42 -30.39 -4.95
CA SER A 60 5.23 -30.49 -6.17
C SER A 60 6.13 -31.74 -6.13
N ILE A 61 6.74 -32.04 -4.99
CA ILE A 61 7.56 -33.21 -4.78
C ILE A 61 6.69 -34.48 -4.90
N ALA A 62 5.53 -34.50 -4.25
CA ALA A 62 4.61 -35.63 -4.31
C ALA A 62 4.16 -35.93 -5.75
N VAL A 63 3.76 -34.87 -6.52
CA VAL A 63 3.42 -35.00 -7.94
C VAL A 63 4.59 -35.51 -8.75
N GLY A 64 5.81 -35.01 -8.51
CA GLY A 64 7.03 -35.47 -9.17
C GLY A 64 7.30 -36.98 -8.94
N VAL A 65 7.12 -37.42 -7.70
CA VAL A 65 7.27 -38.87 -7.34
C VAL A 65 6.21 -39.71 -8.05
N VAL A 66 4.95 -39.25 -8.07
CA VAL A 66 3.87 -39.98 -8.77
C VAL A 66 4.15 -40.04 -10.26
N VAL A 67 4.54 -38.96 -10.90
CA VAL A 67 4.87 -38.92 -12.34
C VAL A 67 6.07 -39.85 -12.64
N ALA A 68 7.13 -39.81 -11.82
CA ALA A 68 8.28 -40.67 -11.96
C ALA A 68 7.91 -42.17 -11.82
N GLY A 69 7.06 -42.51 -10.86
CA GLY A 69 6.53 -43.85 -10.67
C GLY A 69 5.72 -44.36 -11.85
N LEU A 70 4.85 -43.51 -12.40
CA LEU A 70 4.07 -43.80 -13.58
C LEU A 70 4.97 -44.04 -14.81
N LEU A 71 6.01 -43.20 -14.99
CA LEU A 71 6.96 -43.33 -16.08
C LEU A 71 7.81 -44.61 -15.95
N ALA A 72 8.23 -44.98 -14.74
CA ALA A 72 8.94 -46.25 -14.50
C ALA A 72 8.06 -47.45 -14.83
N GLY A 73 6.75 -47.36 -14.64
CA GLY A 73 5.79 -48.43 -14.95
C GLY A 73 5.46 -48.58 -16.45
N ILE A 74 5.92 -47.67 -17.33
CA ILE A 74 5.65 -47.75 -18.80
C ILE A 74 6.10 -49.06 -19.39
N VAL A 75 7.15 -49.68 -18.85
CA VAL A 75 7.65 -51.01 -19.28
C VAL A 75 6.56 -52.07 -19.11
N LEU A 76 5.65 -51.91 -18.15
CA LEU A 76 4.58 -52.85 -17.85
C LEU A 76 3.31 -52.54 -18.65
N THR A 77 2.97 -51.27 -18.81
CA THR A 77 1.78 -50.84 -19.58
C THR A 77 1.96 -49.42 -20.17
N PRO A 78 1.82 -49.27 -21.52
CA PRO A 78 1.99 -47.95 -22.18
C PRO A 78 0.93 -46.90 -21.76
N PHE A 79 -0.20 -47.33 -21.20
CA PHE A 79 -1.23 -46.41 -20.69
C PHE A 79 -0.76 -45.54 -19.52
N LEU A 80 0.28 -45.95 -18.79
CA LEU A 80 0.84 -45.16 -17.70
C LEU A 80 1.54 -43.89 -18.19
N ALA A 81 2.00 -43.85 -19.43
CA ALA A 81 2.53 -42.64 -20.04
C ALA A 81 1.44 -41.55 -20.17
N ILE A 82 0.26 -41.94 -20.60
CA ILE A 82 -0.90 -41.03 -20.74
C ILE A 82 -1.29 -40.48 -19.36
N ALA A 83 -1.33 -41.33 -18.34
CA ALA A 83 -1.63 -40.94 -16.97
C ALA A 83 -0.57 -39.96 -16.42
N ALA A 84 0.72 -40.18 -16.67
CA ALA A 84 1.79 -39.30 -16.26
C ALA A 84 1.66 -37.89 -16.89
N VAL A 85 1.36 -37.83 -18.20
CA VAL A 85 1.15 -36.57 -18.93
C VAL A 85 -0.09 -35.86 -18.40
N ALA A 86 -1.17 -36.58 -18.12
CA ALA A 86 -2.40 -35.99 -17.58
C ALA A 86 -2.16 -35.37 -16.19
N VAL A 87 -1.48 -36.09 -15.28
CA VAL A 87 -1.15 -35.59 -13.93
C VAL A 87 -0.24 -34.37 -14.02
N ALA A 88 0.81 -34.41 -14.82
CA ALA A 88 1.72 -33.28 -15.01
C ALA A 88 1.00 -32.07 -15.63
N GLY A 89 0.15 -32.29 -16.61
CA GLY A 89 -0.66 -31.26 -17.27
C GLY A 89 -1.64 -30.58 -16.32
N LEU A 90 -2.38 -31.35 -15.53
CA LEU A 90 -3.29 -30.82 -14.50
C LEU A 90 -2.56 -30.01 -13.46
N TYR A 91 -1.40 -30.47 -13.01
CA TYR A 91 -0.59 -29.74 -12.05
C TYR A 91 -0.02 -28.44 -12.64
N ALA A 92 0.48 -28.46 -13.86
CA ALA A 92 0.93 -27.26 -14.56
C ALA A 92 -0.19 -26.25 -14.77
N PHE A 93 -1.40 -26.70 -15.09
CA PHE A 93 -2.58 -25.85 -15.18
C PHE A 93 -2.96 -25.23 -13.82
N ASP A 94 -2.87 -26.01 -12.75
CA ASP A 94 -3.11 -25.52 -11.38
C ASP A 94 -2.08 -24.45 -10.97
N LEU A 95 -0.80 -24.63 -11.33
CA LEU A 95 0.25 -23.64 -11.07
C LEU A 95 0.01 -22.32 -11.82
N ARG A 96 -0.50 -22.35 -13.05
CA ARG A 96 -0.84 -21.14 -13.81
C ARG A 96 -1.93 -20.29 -13.14
N LYS A 97 -2.78 -20.91 -12.32
CA LYS A 97 -3.85 -20.21 -11.59
C LYS A 97 -3.42 -19.73 -10.20
N VAL A 98 -2.16 -19.93 -9.79
CA VAL A 98 -1.68 -19.56 -8.45
C VAL A 98 -1.87 -18.07 -8.20
N GLU A 99 -1.53 -17.21 -9.14
CA GLU A 99 -1.64 -15.75 -9.02
C GLU A 99 -3.10 -15.33 -8.79
N GLN A 100 -4.01 -15.77 -9.63
CA GLN A 100 -5.46 -15.47 -9.47
C GLN A 100 -6.01 -15.95 -8.11
N ARG A 101 -5.59 -17.12 -7.64
CA ARG A 101 -6.04 -17.64 -6.33
C ARG A 101 -5.48 -16.83 -5.17
N ILE A 102 -4.25 -16.33 -5.28
CA ILE A 102 -3.63 -15.46 -4.28
C ILE A 102 -4.42 -14.15 -4.19
N GLU A 103 -4.73 -13.53 -5.33
CA GLU A 103 -5.50 -12.30 -5.41
C GLU A 103 -6.92 -12.50 -4.84
N GLN A 104 -7.61 -13.56 -5.24
CA GLN A 104 -8.94 -13.89 -4.70
C GLN A 104 -8.89 -14.11 -3.19
N ARG A 105 -7.85 -14.81 -2.69
CA ARG A 105 -7.71 -15.08 -1.27
C ARG A 105 -7.36 -13.82 -0.48
N ALA A 106 -6.45 -12.99 -0.97
CA ALA A 106 -6.17 -11.69 -0.38
C ALA A 106 -7.41 -10.78 -0.43
N GLY A 107 -8.15 -10.81 -1.55
CA GLY A 107 -9.38 -10.04 -1.75
C GLY A 107 -10.53 -10.42 -0.82
N SER A 108 -10.52 -11.61 -0.21
CA SER A 108 -11.51 -11.97 0.80
C SER A 108 -11.41 -11.15 2.10
N LEU A 109 -10.27 -10.47 2.35
CA LEU A 109 -10.08 -9.66 3.55
C LEU A 109 -11.07 -8.48 3.59
N GLY A 110 -11.38 -7.86 2.46
CA GLY A 110 -12.36 -6.79 2.38
C GLY A 110 -13.75 -7.21 2.86
N SER A 111 -14.20 -8.41 2.47
CA SER A 111 -15.50 -8.94 2.93
C SER A 111 -15.49 -9.31 4.42
N VAL A 112 -14.36 -9.79 4.94
CA VAL A 112 -14.19 -10.05 6.40
C VAL A 112 -14.33 -8.74 7.18
N PHE A 113 -13.69 -7.67 6.72
CA PHE A 113 -13.77 -6.36 7.40
C PHE A 113 -15.17 -5.75 7.30
N LEU A 114 -15.84 -5.88 6.16
CA LEU A 114 -17.23 -5.41 6.01
C LEU A 114 -18.22 -6.15 6.93
N ALA A 115 -17.96 -7.42 7.23
CA ALA A 115 -18.78 -8.20 8.14
C ALA A 115 -18.52 -7.88 9.63
N GLU A 116 -17.26 -7.55 9.96
CA GLU A 116 -16.84 -7.32 11.36
C GLU A 116 -17.05 -5.87 11.80
N PHE A 117 -16.81 -4.91 10.91
CA PHE A 117 -16.83 -3.49 11.25
C PHE A 117 -18.24 -2.90 11.16
N LYS A 118 -18.64 -2.18 12.21
CA LYS A 118 -19.87 -1.41 12.20
C LYS A 118 -19.66 -0.08 11.47
N ALA A 119 -20.64 0.31 10.67
CA ALA A 119 -20.62 1.59 9.99
C ALA A 119 -20.72 2.74 11.01
N GLY A 120 -19.89 3.77 10.83
CA GLY A 120 -19.83 4.95 11.67
C GLY A 120 -19.75 6.24 10.86
N GLY A 121 -19.45 7.35 11.57
CA GLY A 121 -19.27 8.67 11.00
C GLY A 121 -20.57 9.34 10.55
N THR A 122 -20.48 10.63 10.24
CA THR A 122 -21.57 11.45 9.74
C THR A 122 -21.57 11.53 8.22
N THR A 123 -22.65 12.06 7.61
CA THR A 123 -22.68 12.35 6.17
C THR A 123 -21.59 13.35 5.76
N LYS A 124 -21.28 14.31 6.63
CA LYS A 124 -20.20 15.28 6.41
C LYS A 124 -18.83 14.60 6.37
N ASP A 125 -18.57 13.67 7.29
CA ASP A 125 -17.30 12.91 7.33
C ASP A 125 -17.15 12.05 6.07
N ARG A 126 -18.23 11.41 5.65
CA ARG A 126 -18.24 10.61 4.42
C ARG A 126 -17.94 11.44 3.18
N LEU A 127 -18.58 12.60 3.04
CA LEU A 127 -18.31 13.50 1.92
C LEU A 127 -16.85 13.98 1.92
N ARG A 128 -16.32 14.37 3.10
CA ARG A 128 -14.92 14.75 3.27
C ARG A 128 -13.96 13.65 2.84
N LEU A 129 -14.22 12.40 3.27
CA LEU A 129 -13.39 11.25 2.92
C LEU A 129 -13.42 10.96 1.43
N VAL A 130 -14.60 10.94 0.81
CA VAL A 130 -14.75 10.70 -0.64
C VAL A 130 -14.01 11.76 -1.46
N THR A 131 -14.13 13.04 -1.10
CA THR A 131 -13.43 14.13 -1.80
C THR A 131 -11.90 13.98 -1.73
N VAL A 132 -11.36 13.61 -0.56
CA VAL A 132 -9.92 13.33 -0.40
C VAL A 132 -9.52 12.12 -1.24
N LEU A 133 -10.31 11.05 -1.19
CA LEU A 133 -10.01 9.81 -1.89
C LEU A 133 -10.00 9.99 -3.41
N GLU A 134 -11.01 10.63 -3.99
CA GLU A 134 -11.08 10.88 -5.44
C GLU A 134 -9.87 11.64 -5.98
N ARG A 135 -9.42 12.66 -5.25
CA ARG A 135 -8.22 13.40 -5.63
C ARG A 135 -6.95 12.57 -5.54
N LEU A 136 -6.80 11.80 -4.47
CA LEU A 136 -5.58 11.03 -4.23
C LEU A 136 -5.51 9.77 -5.07
N THR A 137 -6.62 9.10 -5.36
CA THR A 137 -6.63 7.95 -6.28
C THR A 137 -6.12 8.34 -7.65
N ALA A 138 -6.52 9.50 -8.17
CA ALA A 138 -5.97 10.04 -9.42
C ALA A 138 -4.45 10.31 -9.32
N THR A 139 -3.98 10.86 -8.18
CA THR A 139 -2.55 11.15 -7.96
C THR A 139 -1.70 9.88 -7.91
N PHE A 140 -2.20 8.83 -7.29
CA PHE A 140 -1.49 7.55 -7.14
C PHE A 140 -1.72 6.57 -8.29
N GLY A 141 -2.64 6.85 -9.22
CA GLY A 141 -3.04 5.94 -10.29
C GLY A 141 -3.62 4.63 -9.72
N VAL A 142 -4.46 4.75 -8.71
CA VAL A 142 -5.15 3.62 -8.07
C VAL A 142 -6.64 3.79 -8.30
N ASP A 143 -7.22 2.90 -9.08
CA ASP A 143 -8.65 2.94 -9.41
C ASP A 143 -9.48 2.07 -8.47
N ASN A 144 -10.80 2.26 -8.50
CA ASN A 144 -11.79 1.38 -7.85
C ASN A 144 -11.57 1.20 -6.34
N VAL A 145 -11.46 2.30 -5.60
CA VAL A 145 -11.37 2.29 -4.13
C VAL A 145 -12.71 2.70 -3.53
N SER A 146 -13.32 1.80 -2.75
CA SER A 146 -14.52 2.10 -1.94
C SER A 146 -14.11 2.57 -0.54
N ALA A 147 -14.78 3.58 0.01
CA ALA A 147 -14.46 4.17 1.31
C ALA A 147 -15.55 3.88 2.35
N PHE A 148 -15.12 3.46 3.54
CA PHE A 148 -15.98 3.14 4.68
C PHE A 148 -15.46 3.82 5.94
N ILE A 149 -16.38 4.39 6.74
CA ILE A 149 -16.07 4.89 8.07
C ILE A 149 -16.55 3.85 9.06
N VAL A 150 -15.66 3.43 9.95
CA VAL A 150 -15.90 2.42 10.96
C VAL A 150 -16.20 3.07 12.30
N ASP A 151 -17.23 2.61 13.01
CA ASP A 151 -17.54 3.08 14.35
C ASP A 151 -16.54 2.50 15.36
N ASP A 152 -15.42 3.19 15.55
CA ASP A 152 -14.35 2.79 16.44
C ASP A 152 -13.70 4.01 17.09
N PRO A 153 -13.40 3.95 18.41
CA PRO A 153 -12.82 5.06 19.15
C PRO A 153 -11.30 5.23 18.97
N SER A 154 -10.61 4.31 18.33
CA SER A 154 -9.16 4.43 18.06
C SER A 154 -8.88 5.33 16.85
N TYR A 155 -7.63 5.78 16.71
CA TYR A 155 -7.15 6.45 15.52
C TYR A 155 -6.43 5.46 14.62
N ASN A 156 -7.12 4.99 13.59
CA ASN A 156 -6.48 4.12 12.61
C ASN A 156 -7.24 4.14 11.27
N ALA A 157 -6.59 3.62 10.25
CA ALA A 157 -7.16 3.37 8.95
C ALA A 157 -6.45 2.20 8.27
N CYS A 158 -7.10 1.54 7.32
CA CYS A 158 -6.46 0.53 6.49
C CYS A 158 -7.03 0.53 5.08
N LEU A 159 -6.25 0.00 4.15
CA LEU A 159 -6.69 -0.23 2.78
C LEU A 159 -6.36 -1.67 2.41
N VAL A 160 -7.39 -2.42 2.06
CA VAL A 160 -7.31 -3.86 1.83
C VAL A 160 -7.82 -4.22 0.44
N PRO A 161 -7.30 -5.28 -0.18
CA PRO A 161 -7.89 -5.81 -1.39
C PRO A 161 -9.30 -6.35 -1.10
N SER A 162 -10.22 -6.12 -2.04
CA SER A 162 -11.63 -6.52 -1.94
C SER A 162 -12.12 -7.00 -3.32
N GLY A 163 -11.97 -8.29 -3.60
CA GLY A 163 -12.13 -8.81 -4.95
C GLY A 163 -11.09 -8.20 -5.91
N GLU A 164 -11.55 -7.62 -7.01
CA GLU A 164 -10.71 -6.89 -7.98
C GLU A 164 -10.45 -5.42 -7.59
N ASN A 165 -11.09 -4.94 -6.51
CA ASN A 165 -11.07 -3.57 -6.05
C ASN A 165 -10.30 -3.44 -4.73
N HIS A 166 -10.30 -2.24 -4.17
CA HIS A 166 -9.77 -1.96 -2.83
C HIS A 166 -10.87 -1.35 -1.95
N SER A 167 -10.81 -1.66 -0.65
CA SER A 167 -11.68 -1.06 0.36
C SER A 167 -10.82 -0.31 1.39
N LEU A 168 -11.09 0.99 1.51
CA LEU A 168 -10.51 1.87 2.52
C LEU A 168 -11.43 1.89 3.73
N PHE A 169 -10.90 1.59 4.89
CA PHE A 169 -11.60 1.74 6.17
C PHE A 169 -10.85 2.77 7.02
N ILE A 170 -11.58 3.72 7.58
CA ILE A 170 -11.04 4.72 8.53
C ILE A 170 -11.97 4.81 9.73
N THR A 171 -11.41 4.95 10.92
CA THR A 171 -12.19 5.04 12.15
C THR A 171 -12.96 6.37 12.26
N SER A 172 -14.13 6.33 12.89
CA SER A 172 -14.95 7.52 13.15
C SER A 172 -14.23 8.54 14.04
N ALA A 173 -13.44 8.07 15.01
CA ALA A 173 -12.61 8.95 15.83
C ALA A 173 -11.54 9.68 15.01
N ALA A 174 -10.83 8.99 14.11
CA ALA A 174 -9.87 9.64 13.21
C ALA A 174 -10.54 10.67 12.29
N MET A 175 -11.71 10.33 11.71
CA MET A 175 -12.45 11.28 10.86
C MET A 175 -12.92 12.53 11.59
N LYS A 176 -13.27 12.39 12.88
CA LYS A 176 -13.74 13.51 13.73
C LYS A 176 -12.58 14.42 14.15
N ASP A 177 -11.46 13.85 14.55
CA ASP A 177 -10.43 14.57 15.30
C ASP A 177 -9.21 14.95 14.43
N PHE A 178 -9.01 14.29 13.29
CA PHE A 178 -7.92 14.62 12.37
C PHE A 178 -8.24 15.85 11.54
N GLU A 179 -7.24 16.69 11.31
CA GLU A 179 -7.32 17.76 10.34
C GLU A 179 -7.41 17.23 8.91
N LEU A 180 -7.83 18.05 7.96
CA LEU A 180 -7.97 17.63 6.56
C LEU A 180 -6.64 17.11 6.00
N ILE A 181 -5.55 17.81 6.29
CA ILE A 181 -4.19 17.44 5.84
C ILE A 181 -3.70 16.13 6.46
N GLU A 182 -4.14 15.82 7.68
CA GLU A 182 -3.82 14.55 8.36
C GLU A 182 -4.59 13.39 7.71
N VAL A 183 -5.89 13.58 7.40
CA VAL A 183 -6.68 12.59 6.66
C VAL A 183 -6.08 12.35 5.26
N GLU A 184 -5.66 13.42 4.58
CA GLU A 184 -4.95 13.31 3.29
C GLU A 184 -3.65 12.51 3.43
N GLY A 185 -2.88 12.77 4.46
CA GLY A 185 -1.65 12.05 4.77
C GLY A 185 -1.87 10.55 4.99
N VAL A 186 -2.89 10.19 5.78
CA VAL A 186 -3.27 8.79 6.03
C VAL A 186 -3.69 8.09 4.74
N VAL A 187 -4.60 8.71 3.97
CA VAL A 187 -5.07 8.13 2.70
C VAL A 187 -3.92 8.00 1.69
N ALA A 188 -3.05 9.01 1.60
CA ALA A 188 -1.88 8.98 0.74
C ALA A 188 -0.92 7.82 1.09
N HIS A 189 -0.63 7.61 2.38
CA HIS A 189 0.17 6.48 2.85
C HIS A 189 -0.44 5.14 2.42
N LEU A 190 -1.74 4.95 2.60
CA LEU A 190 -2.42 3.71 2.25
C LEU A 190 -2.43 3.47 0.73
N LEU A 191 -2.63 4.51 -0.08
CA LEU A 191 -2.55 4.41 -1.54
C LEU A 191 -1.10 4.18 -2.02
N ALA A 192 -0.10 4.76 -1.33
CA ALA A 192 1.30 4.49 -1.62
C ALA A 192 1.63 3.00 -1.49
N ARG A 193 1.08 2.30 -0.49
CA ARG A 193 1.25 0.85 -0.31
C ARG A 193 0.69 0.06 -1.49
N VAL A 194 -0.47 0.46 -2.04
CA VAL A 194 -1.02 -0.17 -3.25
C VAL A 194 -0.08 0.06 -4.43
N ARG A 195 0.37 1.30 -4.63
CA ARG A 195 1.30 1.65 -5.71
C ARG A 195 2.63 0.89 -5.62
N MET A 196 3.08 0.58 -4.40
CA MET A 196 4.27 -0.25 -4.14
C MET A 196 4.04 -1.75 -4.38
N GLY A 197 2.83 -2.21 -4.68
CA GLY A 197 2.48 -3.62 -4.87
C GLY A 197 2.41 -4.41 -3.55
N LEU A 198 2.16 -3.75 -2.42
CA LEU A 198 2.09 -4.40 -1.10
C LEU A 198 0.71 -5.00 -0.79
N SER A 199 -0.36 -4.52 -1.44
CA SER A 199 -1.74 -4.83 -1.09
C SER A 199 -2.02 -6.34 -1.01
N VAL A 200 -1.67 -7.09 -2.07
CA VAL A 200 -1.95 -8.53 -2.14
C VAL A 200 -1.15 -9.31 -1.08
N ARG A 201 0.16 -9.02 -0.92
CA ARG A 201 0.99 -9.74 0.05
C ARG A 201 0.56 -9.48 1.50
N GLN A 202 0.15 -8.25 1.81
CA GLN A 202 -0.34 -7.88 3.14
C GLN A 202 -1.74 -8.45 3.40
N GLY A 203 -2.64 -8.41 2.42
CA GLY A 203 -3.94 -9.07 2.51
C GLY A 203 -3.80 -10.58 2.71
N LEU A 204 -2.90 -11.22 1.96
CA LEU A 204 -2.62 -12.66 2.10
C LEU A 204 -2.06 -13.00 3.48
N SER A 205 -1.17 -12.16 4.04
CA SER A 205 -0.61 -12.37 5.38
C SER A 205 -1.68 -12.34 6.49
N ALA A 206 -2.77 -11.60 6.27
CA ALA A 206 -3.88 -11.48 7.21
C ALA A 206 -4.83 -12.69 7.15
N VAL A 207 -5.06 -13.26 5.96
CA VAL A 207 -6.05 -14.34 5.77
C VAL A 207 -5.44 -15.75 5.86
N GLU A 208 -4.13 -15.88 5.67
CA GLU A 208 -3.44 -17.16 5.79
C GLU A 208 -3.20 -17.54 7.25
N ASP A 209 -3.26 -18.84 7.51
CA ASP A 209 -2.88 -19.38 8.82
C ASP A 209 -1.35 -19.49 8.89
N LEU A 210 -0.74 -18.51 9.55
CA LEU A 210 0.69 -18.31 9.65
C LEU A 210 1.10 -18.04 11.09
N ASP A 211 2.28 -18.54 11.45
CA ASP A 211 2.99 -18.07 12.65
C ASP A 211 3.38 -16.59 12.50
N ALA A 212 3.64 -15.90 13.60
CA ALA A 212 3.93 -14.47 13.63
C ALA A 212 5.11 -14.08 12.72
N LYS A 213 6.20 -14.84 12.74
CA LYS A 213 7.41 -14.58 11.94
C LYS A 213 7.16 -14.73 10.44
N SER A 214 6.46 -15.79 10.03
CA SER A 214 6.10 -16.01 8.63
C SER A 214 5.15 -14.94 8.13
N ARG A 215 4.20 -14.50 8.97
CA ARG A 215 3.26 -13.43 8.68
C ARG A 215 3.98 -12.11 8.48
N ALA A 216 4.86 -11.71 9.40
CA ALA A 216 5.67 -10.49 9.31
C ALA A 216 6.54 -10.49 8.04
N SER A 217 7.21 -11.60 7.74
CA SER A 217 8.02 -11.78 6.53
C SER A 217 7.18 -11.65 5.25
N LEU A 218 6.00 -12.26 5.20
CA LEU A 218 5.10 -12.14 4.05
C LEU A 218 4.56 -10.71 3.91
N ALA A 219 4.12 -10.09 4.98
CA ALA A 219 3.61 -8.72 4.98
C ALA A 219 4.65 -7.68 4.56
N GLY A 220 5.91 -7.91 4.89
CA GLY A 220 7.03 -7.00 4.63
C GLY A 220 7.22 -6.00 5.76
N THR A 221 7.92 -6.45 6.81
CA THR A 221 8.33 -5.61 7.95
C THR A 221 9.15 -4.41 7.48
N GLY A 222 8.93 -3.24 8.07
CA GLY A 222 9.66 -2.00 7.75
C GLY A 222 9.15 -1.26 6.52
N MET A 223 8.13 -1.77 5.82
CA MET A 223 7.59 -1.12 4.61
C MET A 223 6.69 0.09 4.92
N ALA A 224 6.31 0.31 6.19
CA ALA A 224 5.50 1.45 6.57
C ALA A 224 6.27 2.77 6.36
N TYR A 225 7.55 2.84 6.77
CA TYR A 225 8.42 3.98 6.53
C TYR A 225 8.57 4.29 5.03
N ARG A 226 8.82 3.24 4.22
CA ARG A 226 8.94 3.41 2.76
C ARG A 226 7.64 3.92 2.12
N ALA A 227 6.49 3.49 2.62
CA ALA A 227 5.20 4.00 2.16
C ALA A 227 5.00 5.48 2.54
N ASP A 228 5.51 5.93 3.70
CA ASP A 228 5.52 7.33 4.09
C ASP A 228 6.35 8.19 3.14
N GLU A 229 7.55 7.73 2.74
CA GLU A 229 8.40 8.42 1.76
C GLU A 229 7.67 8.59 0.41
N VAL A 230 7.08 7.50 -0.10
CA VAL A 230 6.32 7.53 -1.36
C VAL A 230 5.12 8.48 -1.25
N ALA A 231 4.41 8.44 -0.13
CA ALA A 231 3.25 9.30 0.10
C ALA A 231 3.68 10.78 0.20
N ALA A 232 4.70 11.09 1.01
CA ALA A 232 5.22 12.44 1.19
C ALA A 232 5.70 13.04 -0.14
N ALA A 233 6.41 12.25 -0.95
CA ALA A 233 6.85 12.67 -2.28
C ALA A 233 5.68 12.97 -3.23
N ALA A 234 4.59 12.20 -3.14
CA ALA A 234 3.43 12.37 -4.01
C ALA A 234 2.57 13.58 -3.62
N ILE A 235 2.28 13.76 -2.31
CA ILE A 235 1.44 14.86 -1.82
C ILE A 235 2.24 16.14 -1.53
N ARG A 236 3.57 16.07 -1.47
CA ARG A 236 4.50 17.18 -1.18
C ARG A 236 4.25 17.87 0.18
N TYR A 237 3.65 17.16 1.12
CA TYR A 237 3.35 17.68 2.45
C TYR A 237 3.51 16.60 3.52
N PRO A 238 4.74 16.26 3.94
CA PRO A 238 5.02 15.20 4.91
C PRO A 238 4.40 15.44 6.28
N LEU A 239 4.22 16.70 6.68
CA LEU A 239 3.71 17.07 8.01
C LEU A 239 2.26 16.60 8.26
N GLY A 240 1.46 16.38 7.21
CA GLY A 240 0.13 15.79 7.37
C GLY A 240 0.20 14.34 7.85
N ILE A 241 1.11 13.55 7.27
CA ILE A 241 1.36 12.17 7.69
C ILE A 241 1.95 12.16 9.11
N ALA A 242 2.94 13.01 9.39
CA ALA A 242 3.57 13.12 10.70
C ALA A 242 2.57 13.50 11.81
N GLY A 243 1.67 14.45 11.55
CA GLY A 243 0.62 14.85 12.47
C GLY A 243 -0.34 13.71 12.81
N ALA A 244 -0.77 12.94 11.81
CA ALA A 244 -1.61 11.76 11.99
C ALA A 244 -0.90 10.70 12.84
N LEU A 245 0.38 10.41 12.56
CA LEU A 245 1.19 9.46 13.35
C LEU A 245 1.37 9.92 14.80
N ASP A 246 1.63 11.20 15.04
CA ASP A 246 1.72 11.77 16.40
C ASP A 246 0.40 11.61 17.18
N ARG A 247 -0.74 11.76 16.51
CA ARG A 247 -2.05 11.51 17.14
C ARG A 247 -2.25 10.03 17.46
N CYS A 248 -1.91 9.14 16.54
CA CYS A 248 -1.93 7.69 16.78
C CYS A 248 -1.04 7.32 17.99
N ALA A 249 0.19 7.83 18.04
CA ALA A 249 1.13 7.57 19.14
C ALA A 249 0.58 7.99 20.51
N ARG A 250 -0.16 9.10 20.59
CA ARG A 250 -0.76 9.61 21.84
C ARG A 250 -2.07 8.93 22.24
N HIS A 251 -2.74 8.22 21.32
CA HIS A 251 -4.09 7.70 21.54
C HIS A 251 -4.15 6.16 21.34
N ARG A 252 -3.24 5.43 22.00
CA ARG A 252 -3.06 3.99 21.76
C ARG A 252 -3.92 3.07 22.61
N ASN A 253 -4.21 3.44 23.85
CA ASN A 253 -4.86 2.55 24.81
C ASN A 253 -6.37 2.84 24.89
N VAL A 254 -7.10 2.54 23.81
CA VAL A 254 -8.53 2.83 23.73
C VAL A 254 -9.35 1.56 24.02
N LYS A 255 -10.16 1.63 25.09
CA LYS A 255 -11.06 0.53 25.44
C LYS A 255 -12.18 0.39 24.40
N GLY A 256 -12.50 -0.85 24.05
CA GLY A 256 -13.61 -1.15 23.12
C GLY A 256 -13.23 -1.00 21.63
N SER A 257 -11.97 -0.73 21.32
CA SER A 257 -11.49 -0.65 19.94
C SER A 257 -11.22 -2.04 19.35
N PHE A 258 -11.40 -2.15 18.02
CA PHE A 258 -11.03 -3.33 17.24
C PHE A 258 -9.52 -3.68 17.33
N VAL A 259 -8.69 -2.72 17.70
CA VAL A 259 -7.23 -2.92 17.90
C VAL A 259 -6.94 -4.01 18.94
N SER A 260 -7.89 -4.30 19.84
CA SER A 260 -7.78 -5.35 20.84
C SER A 260 -8.26 -6.72 20.35
N THR A 261 -8.73 -6.84 19.12
CA THR A 261 -9.28 -8.08 18.56
C THR A 261 -8.21 -8.97 17.93
N PRO A 262 -8.42 -10.30 17.91
CA PRO A 262 -7.54 -11.22 17.18
C PRO A 262 -7.47 -10.94 15.68
N LEU A 263 -8.53 -10.35 15.11
CA LEU A 263 -8.55 -9.94 13.71
C LEU A 263 -7.51 -8.86 13.45
N PHE A 264 -7.43 -7.84 14.32
CA PHE A 264 -6.42 -6.80 14.20
C PHE A 264 -5.00 -7.38 14.29
N GLU A 265 -4.73 -8.23 15.28
CA GLU A 265 -3.43 -8.86 15.45
C GLU A 265 -2.96 -9.58 14.19
N ARG A 266 -3.85 -10.30 13.51
CA ARG A 266 -3.55 -10.99 12.26
C ARG A 266 -3.38 -10.04 11.08
N ALA A 267 -4.20 -8.99 11.01
CA ALA A 267 -4.28 -8.07 9.89
C ALA A 267 -3.50 -6.77 10.11
N ARG A 268 -2.80 -6.60 11.23
CA ARG A 268 -2.15 -5.32 11.61
C ARG A 268 -1.30 -4.68 10.51
N TRP A 269 -0.71 -5.48 9.64
CA TRP A 269 0.12 -5.02 8.55
C TRP A 269 -0.61 -4.24 7.45
N VAL A 270 -1.94 -4.31 7.38
CA VAL A 270 -2.73 -3.51 6.44
C VAL A 270 -3.11 -2.14 7.00
N PHE A 271 -2.88 -1.90 8.31
CA PHE A 271 -3.25 -0.66 8.99
C PHE A 271 -2.17 0.42 8.89
N PHE A 272 -2.57 1.67 9.03
CA PHE A 272 -1.69 2.84 9.09
C PHE A 272 -0.81 2.83 10.33
N ASP A 273 -1.41 2.60 11.51
CA ASP A 273 -0.71 2.27 12.74
C ASP A 273 -0.79 0.76 12.98
N VAL A 274 0.34 0.10 12.88
CA VAL A 274 0.50 -1.34 13.08
C VAL A 274 0.67 -1.73 14.55
N HIS A 275 0.66 -0.75 15.47
CA HIS A 275 0.89 -0.92 16.91
C HIS A 275 2.18 -1.71 17.23
N ALA A 276 3.31 -1.24 16.69
CA ALA A 276 4.63 -1.86 16.84
C ALA A 276 5.01 -2.13 18.30
N ASP A 277 4.71 -1.20 19.20
CA ASP A 277 4.96 -1.29 20.65
C ASP A 277 4.33 -2.49 21.36
N ARG A 278 3.28 -3.09 20.79
CA ARG A 278 2.60 -4.27 21.36
C ARG A 278 3.20 -5.60 20.89
N PHE A 279 4.00 -5.59 19.86
CA PHE A 279 4.45 -6.79 19.14
C PHE A 279 5.95 -6.72 18.78
N GLU A 280 6.77 -6.29 19.74
CA GLU A 280 8.20 -5.96 19.57
C GLU A 280 9.03 -7.00 18.82
N ALA A 281 8.74 -8.29 19.02
CA ALA A 281 9.52 -9.38 18.41
C ALA A 281 9.43 -9.46 16.88
N ASP A 282 8.39 -8.86 16.30
CA ASP A 282 8.06 -9.00 14.87
C ASP A 282 8.28 -7.72 14.06
N PHE A 283 8.68 -6.61 14.70
CA PHE A 283 8.76 -5.29 14.07
C PHE A 283 10.18 -4.83 13.77
N SER A 284 10.29 -3.97 12.79
CA SER A 284 11.44 -3.11 12.57
C SER A 284 11.16 -1.71 13.15
N ASP A 285 12.19 -0.97 13.51
CA ASP A 285 12.07 0.44 13.93
C ASP A 285 11.35 1.30 12.90
N ASN A 286 11.42 0.92 11.61
CA ASN A 286 10.74 1.58 10.52
C ASN A 286 9.20 1.42 10.52
N ASP A 287 8.65 0.62 11.41
CA ASP A 287 7.20 0.46 11.61
C ASP A 287 6.70 1.26 12.83
N ASP A 288 7.61 1.77 13.68
CA ASP A 288 7.25 2.58 14.85
C ASP A 288 6.70 3.95 14.44
N VAL A 289 5.50 4.29 14.94
CA VAL A 289 4.83 5.53 14.56
C VAL A 289 5.56 6.79 15.02
N SER A 290 6.27 6.74 16.16
CA SER A 290 7.00 7.90 16.69
C SER A 290 8.24 8.14 15.86
N LEU A 291 8.98 7.10 15.50
CA LEU A 291 10.14 7.19 14.63
C LEU A 291 9.76 7.61 13.20
N ARG A 292 8.66 7.09 12.66
CA ARG A 292 8.12 7.52 11.36
C ARG A 292 7.71 9.00 11.37
N ALA A 293 7.03 9.45 12.43
CA ALA A 293 6.65 10.86 12.58
C ALA A 293 7.86 11.78 12.67
N LEU A 294 8.91 11.37 13.40
CA LEU A 294 10.16 12.14 13.52
C LEU A 294 10.84 12.28 12.15
N ALA A 295 11.02 11.19 11.45
CA ALA A 295 11.65 11.19 10.13
C ALA A 295 10.92 12.10 9.11
N LEU A 296 9.57 12.12 9.13
CA LEU A 296 8.78 12.99 8.27
C LEU A 296 8.87 14.48 8.65
N LYS A 297 9.19 14.81 9.89
CA LYS A 297 9.42 16.20 10.33
C LYS A 297 10.79 16.71 9.93
N GLU A 298 11.74 15.80 9.70
CA GLU A 298 13.10 16.10 9.26
C GLU A 298 13.23 16.07 7.71
N TRP A 299 12.21 15.68 7.01
CA TRP A 299 12.16 15.64 5.55
C TRP A 299 12.19 17.07 4.96
#